data_494405d22d9c836fd3ee1c15d65115e6
#
_entry.id   494405d22d9c836fd3ee1c15d65115e6
#
_cell.length_a   1.000
_cell.length_b   1.000
_cell.length_c   1.000
_cell.angle_alpha   90.00
_cell.angle_beta   90.00
_cell.angle_gamma   90.00
#
_symmetry.space_group_name_H-M   'P 1'
#
loop_
_entity.id
_entity.type
_entity.pdbx_description
1 polymer ?
#
loop_
_entity_poly.entity_id
_entity_poly.type
_entity_poly.pdbx_seq_one_letter_code
_entity_poly.pdbx_strand_id
1 'polypeptide(L)'
;MKKILIALALLASVQIAGAQQVKSVNAARTGVEKALKNVSDAKKAANAANWTKLGQAYIDAYLAPQGNGWIGASEADLNLLMSQEKVLGTREEVLAGQNYLVKKYATADYYFNANGQLAIIKVTAPVESEALDKALEAFKKAYAVDVKAKKTKDIKAGIESVSTKYVNEAYDNYTFGDLAKASELFEKAARSSMEAPYAQLDTNSLYNAGFTAWMMGNNERAQGLFEESLAVGYIGEDGEIYAKLADVAEKLGNKEKGKDYLEQGFAAYPHSQSILVGLINYYVTSGDNPQRIFELLDLAKANEPNNASLFYVEGNARKKLGQNDEALAAYEKATQVNPNYEWGYIGKGIHLYNMAVELQDKASQEMDDAKYMALMGEFEKALKGCIDPFEKAFDLVGDDTKANIAEYLKNACFRFRSEGGEYQEKYDKYSAIAGN
;
A
#
# COMPACT_ATOMS: atom_id res chain seq x y z
N MET A 1 3.35 0.01 4.53
CA MET A 1 3.33 1.38 3.98
C MET A 1 4.63 1.78 3.29
N LYS A 2 5.83 1.56 3.87
CA LYS A 2 7.12 1.93 3.23
C LYS A 2 7.41 1.24 1.88
N LYS A 3 6.96 0.01 1.65
CA LYS A 3 7.21 -0.73 0.39
C LYS A 3 6.33 -0.25 -0.79
N ILE A 4 5.14 0.29 -0.55
CA ILE A 4 4.26 0.87 -1.58
C ILE A 4 4.85 2.19 -2.11
N LEU A 5 5.50 2.97 -1.26
CA LEU A 5 6.24 4.18 -1.66
C LEU A 5 7.45 3.88 -2.57
N ILE A 6 8.06 2.69 -2.45
CA ILE A 6 9.19 2.27 -3.30
C ILE A 6 8.69 1.88 -4.71
N ALA A 7 7.50 1.27 -4.84
CA ALA A 7 6.88 1.01 -6.15
C ALA A 7 6.47 2.31 -6.87
N LEU A 8 6.02 3.33 -6.13
CA LEU A 8 5.75 4.68 -6.65
C LEU A 8 7.03 5.38 -7.18
N ALA A 9 8.18 5.16 -6.54
CA ALA A 9 9.45 5.77 -6.95
C ALA A 9 10.09 5.10 -8.18
N LEU A 10 9.81 3.82 -8.44
CA LEU A 10 10.40 3.07 -9.55
C LEU A 10 9.66 3.25 -10.89
N LEU A 11 8.38 3.66 -10.88
CA LEU A 11 7.64 3.95 -12.11
C LEU A 11 7.87 5.37 -12.67
N ALA A 12 8.44 6.28 -11.87
CA ALA A 12 8.85 7.61 -12.34
C ALA A 12 10.10 7.60 -13.26
N SER A 13 10.75 6.46 -13.46
CA SER A 13 12.05 6.39 -14.15
C SER A 13 11.99 6.05 -15.64
N VAL A 14 10.84 5.98 -16.30
CA VAL A 14 10.72 5.56 -17.71
C VAL A 14 9.99 6.58 -18.59
N GLN A 15 10.18 7.87 -18.36
CA GLN A 15 9.81 8.86 -19.39
C GLN A 15 10.96 9.84 -19.69
N ILE A 16 12.12 9.32 -20.07
CA ILE A 16 13.03 10.06 -20.93
C ILE A 16 12.68 9.67 -22.37
N ALA A 17 11.49 10.01 -22.81
CA ALA A 17 11.18 10.10 -24.23
C ALA A 17 11.04 11.60 -24.55
N GLY A 18 11.88 12.10 -25.42
CA GLY A 18 12.11 13.49 -25.79
C GLY A 18 10.95 14.45 -25.58
N ALA A 19 11.24 15.61 -25.03
CA ALA A 19 10.28 16.68 -24.77
C ALA A 19 9.42 16.94 -26.02
N GLN A 20 8.26 16.29 -26.09
CA GLN A 20 7.28 16.59 -27.12
C GLN A 20 6.70 17.95 -26.74
N GLN A 21 6.94 18.94 -27.54
CA GLN A 21 6.42 20.30 -27.32
C GLN A 21 4.88 20.21 -27.23
N VAL A 22 4.34 20.47 -26.04
CA VAL A 22 2.91 20.45 -25.80
C VAL A 22 2.26 21.64 -26.55
N LYS A 23 1.09 21.37 -27.14
CA LYS A 23 0.35 22.46 -27.82
C LYS A 23 -0.13 23.48 -26.80
N SER A 24 -0.20 24.75 -27.21
CA SER A 24 -0.88 25.75 -26.39
C SER A 24 -2.37 25.40 -26.22
N VAL A 25 -2.97 25.86 -25.13
CA VAL A 25 -4.40 25.65 -24.80
C VAL A 25 -5.31 26.04 -25.98
N ASN A 26 -5.05 27.18 -26.62
CA ASN A 26 -5.85 27.62 -27.77
C ASN A 26 -5.64 26.73 -29.00
N ALA A 27 -4.42 26.29 -29.27
CA ALA A 27 -4.14 25.41 -30.40
C ALA A 27 -4.76 24.03 -30.19
N ALA A 28 -4.77 23.50 -28.94
CA ALA A 28 -5.41 22.24 -28.60
C ALA A 28 -6.93 22.33 -28.77
N ARG A 29 -7.57 23.39 -28.28
CA ARG A 29 -9.01 23.65 -28.44
C ARG A 29 -9.41 23.70 -29.91
N THR A 30 -8.74 24.52 -30.73
CA THR A 30 -8.98 24.60 -32.17
C THR A 30 -8.73 23.26 -32.87
N GLY A 31 -7.76 22.46 -32.39
CA GLY A 31 -7.48 21.13 -32.89
C GLY A 31 -8.67 20.19 -32.70
N VAL A 32 -9.28 20.17 -31.50
CA VAL A 32 -10.46 19.38 -31.18
C VAL A 32 -11.66 19.80 -32.06
N GLU A 33 -11.96 21.11 -32.13
CA GLU A 33 -13.05 21.63 -32.93
C GLU A 33 -12.93 21.23 -34.42
N LYS A 34 -11.74 21.38 -35.00
CA LYS A 34 -11.44 21.00 -36.39
C LYS A 34 -11.58 19.50 -36.59
N ALA A 35 -11.11 18.68 -35.67
CA ALA A 35 -11.20 17.23 -35.78
C ALA A 35 -12.65 16.75 -35.62
N LEU A 36 -13.42 17.31 -34.70
CA LEU A 36 -14.86 17.05 -34.56
C LEU A 36 -15.64 17.37 -35.84
N LYS A 37 -15.38 18.53 -36.46
CA LYS A 37 -16.00 18.91 -37.74
C LYS A 37 -15.70 17.89 -38.85
N ASN A 38 -14.53 17.26 -38.85
CA ASN A 38 -14.20 16.23 -39.83
C ASN A 38 -14.98 14.95 -39.63
N VAL A 39 -15.18 14.49 -38.40
CA VAL A 39 -15.91 13.25 -38.12
C VAL A 39 -17.43 13.44 -38.09
N SER A 40 -17.95 14.66 -38.06
CA SER A 40 -19.37 14.95 -38.22
C SER A 40 -19.85 14.84 -39.69
N ASP A 41 -18.92 14.85 -40.65
CA ASP A 41 -19.23 14.57 -42.07
C ASP A 41 -19.16 13.06 -42.30
N ALA A 42 -20.27 12.46 -42.73
CA ALA A 42 -20.42 11.00 -42.91
C ALA A 42 -19.36 10.39 -43.85
N LYS A 43 -18.96 11.09 -44.91
CA LYS A 43 -17.93 10.59 -45.83
C LYS A 43 -16.52 10.60 -45.19
N LYS A 44 -16.24 11.62 -44.40
CA LYS A 44 -14.98 11.74 -43.69
C LYS A 44 -14.93 10.82 -42.48
N ALA A 45 -16.05 10.57 -41.80
CA ALA A 45 -16.16 9.64 -40.68
C ALA A 45 -15.89 8.18 -41.09
N ALA A 46 -16.09 7.83 -42.37
CA ALA A 46 -15.72 6.50 -42.89
C ALA A 46 -14.19 6.28 -42.97
N ASN A 47 -13.36 7.31 -42.72
CA ASN A 47 -11.90 7.22 -42.78
C ASN A 47 -11.30 7.19 -41.35
N ALA A 48 -10.67 6.07 -41.00
CA ALA A 48 -10.00 5.87 -39.72
C ALA A 48 -9.03 6.99 -39.34
N ALA A 49 -8.33 7.58 -40.33
CA ALA A 49 -7.37 8.66 -40.07
C ALA A 49 -8.03 9.91 -39.45
N ASN A 50 -9.31 10.18 -39.69
CA ASN A 50 -10.01 11.32 -39.10
C ASN A 50 -10.35 11.06 -37.62
N TRP A 51 -10.77 9.85 -37.28
CA TRP A 51 -10.99 9.44 -35.90
C TRP A 51 -9.70 9.36 -35.12
N THR A 52 -8.60 8.83 -35.71
CA THR A 52 -7.26 8.81 -35.09
C THR A 52 -6.81 10.24 -34.79
N LYS A 53 -7.03 11.19 -35.72
CA LYS A 53 -6.72 12.61 -35.48
C LYS A 53 -7.58 13.22 -34.37
N LEU A 54 -8.85 12.82 -34.24
CA LEU A 54 -9.69 13.26 -33.15
C LEU A 54 -9.20 12.73 -31.80
N GLY A 55 -8.86 11.43 -31.72
CA GLY A 55 -8.27 10.84 -30.52
C GLY A 55 -7.00 11.58 -30.09
N GLN A 56 -6.09 11.84 -31.05
CA GLN A 56 -4.88 12.61 -30.76
C GLN A 56 -5.18 14.05 -30.34
N ALA A 57 -6.18 14.70 -30.93
CA ALA A 57 -6.58 16.06 -30.54
C ALA A 57 -7.09 16.11 -29.09
N TYR A 58 -7.80 15.08 -28.62
CA TYR A 58 -8.22 14.98 -27.22
C TYR A 58 -7.04 14.71 -26.28
N ILE A 59 -6.05 13.88 -26.68
CA ILE A 59 -4.79 13.74 -25.92
C ILE A 59 -4.07 15.07 -25.83
N ASP A 60 -3.97 15.82 -26.94
CA ASP A 60 -3.35 17.15 -26.95
C ASP A 60 -4.10 18.12 -26.01
N ALA A 61 -5.44 18.06 -25.98
CA ALA A 61 -6.28 18.86 -25.09
C ALA A 61 -6.11 18.48 -23.60
N TYR A 62 -5.86 17.21 -23.31
CA TYR A 62 -5.51 16.73 -21.96
C TYR A 62 -4.14 17.27 -21.50
N LEU A 63 -3.15 17.25 -22.39
CA LEU A 63 -1.77 17.66 -22.06
C LEU A 63 -1.58 19.18 -22.06
N ALA A 64 -2.32 19.93 -22.90
CA ALA A 64 -2.10 21.36 -23.08
C ALA A 64 -2.08 22.19 -21.79
N PRO A 65 -3.00 21.94 -20.81
CA PRO A 65 -2.97 22.66 -19.54
C PRO A 65 -1.77 22.34 -18.66
N GLN A 66 -1.10 21.20 -18.89
CA GLN A 66 0.09 20.79 -18.13
C GLN A 66 1.36 21.56 -18.56
N GLY A 67 1.31 22.28 -19.69
CA GLY A 67 2.47 23.01 -20.23
C GLY A 67 3.63 22.10 -20.63
N ASN A 68 4.81 22.65 -20.76
CA ASN A 68 6.03 21.94 -21.18
C ASN A 68 6.82 21.35 -19.99
N GLY A 69 6.26 21.33 -18.79
CA GLY A 69 6.88 20.68 -17.62
C GLY A 69 6.88 19.15 -17.74
N TRP A 70 7.90 18.51 -17.22
CA TRP A 70 7.96 17.04 -17.12
C TRP A 70 8.28 16.61 -15.68
N ILE A 71 7.78 15.47 -15.27
CA ILE A 71 8.06 14.90 -13.95
C ILE A 71 9.55 14.63 -13.80
N GLY A 72 10.16 15.12 -12.72
CA GLY A 72 11.59 15.10 -12.45
C GLY A 72 12.32 16.37 -12.87
N ALA A 73 11.66 17.32 -13.58
CA ALA A 73 12.25 18.61 -13.92
C ALA A 73 12.64 19.40 -12.66
N SER A 74 13.77 20.06 -12.68
CA SER A 74 14.11 21.03 -11.63
C SER A 74 13.26 22.30 -11.76
N GLU A 75 13.20 23.08 -10.69
CA GLU A 75 12.57 24.40 -10.74
C GLU A 75 13.23 25.33 -11.80
N ALA A 76 14.54 25.22 -11.97
CA ALA A 76 15.27 26.00 -12.97
C ALA A 76 14.88 25.58 -14.39
N ASP A 77 14.75 24.28 -14.67
CA ASP A 77 14.29 23.78 -15.97
C ASP A 77 12.88 24.27 -16.29
N LEU A 78 11.97 24.19 -15.29
CA LEU A 78 10.60 24.65 -15.47
C LEU A 78 10.54 26.16 -15.76
N ASN A 79 11.30 27.00 -15.05
CA ASN A 79 11.37 28.43 -15.26
C ASN A 79 11.87 28.77 -16.68
N LEU A 80 12.80 27.98 -17.22
CA LEU A 80 13.29 28.16 -18.57
C LEU A 80 12.21 27.84 -19.63
N LEU A 81 11.53 26.70 -19.46
CA LEU A 81 10.52 26.22 -20.41
C LEU A 81 9.21 27.00 -20.34
N MET A 82 8.88 27.52 -19.18
CA MET A 82 7.67 28.28 -18.92
C MET A 82 7.94 29.78 -18.73
N SER A 83 9.03 30.30 -19.33
CA SER A 83 9.44 31.69 -19.19
C SER A 83 8.37 32.68 -19.63
N GLN A 84 7.42 32.28 -20.46
CA GLN A 84 6.26 33.08 -20.88
C GLN A 84 5.05 32.99 -19.97
N GLU A 85 5.07 32.03 -19.00
CA GLU A 85 4.00 31.80 -18.07
C GLU A 85 4.26 32.48 -16.73
N LYS A 86 3.24 33.12 -16.16
CA LYS A 86 3.37 33.82 -14.89
C LYS A 86 3.00 32.91 -13.72
N VAL A 87 3.87 32.80 -12.71
CA VAL A 87 3.53 32.25 -11.43
C VAL A 87 2.53 33.16 -10.72
N LEU A 88 1.35 32.62 -10.41
CA LEU A 88 0.24 33.37 -9.79
C LEU A 88 0.29 33.29 -8.26
N GLY A 89 1.03 32.34 -7.69
CA GLY A 89 1.20 32.16 -6.27
C GLY A 89 2.08 30.96 -5.96
N THR A 90 2.58 30.94 -4.72
CA THR A 90 3.39 29.85 -4.17
C THR A 90 2.89 29.51 -2.79
N ARG A 91 2.82 28.20 -2.45
CA ARG A 91 2.43 27.70 -1.14
C ARG A 91 3.17 26.41 -0.80
N GLU A 92 3.20 26.07 0.47
CA GLU A 92 3.62 24.74 0.91
C GLU A 92 2.37 23.89 1.17
N GLU A 93 2.46 22.60 0.87
CA GLU A 93 1.39 21.64 1.05
C GLU A 93 1.97 20.28 1.48
N VAL A 94 1.31 19.59 2.43
CA VAL A 94 1.70 18.25 2.88
C VAL A 94 0.75 17.23 2.26
N LEU A 95 1.28 16.30 1.47
CA LEU A 95 0.51 15.21 0.84
C LEU A 95 1.13 13.88 1.22
N ALA A 96 0.34 12.96 1.73
CA ALA A 96 0.79 11.63 2.17
C ALA A 96 2.03 11.68 3.10
N GLY A 97 2.11 12.69 3.98
CA GLY A 97 3.21 12.90 4.92
C GLY A 97 4.51 13.46 4.29
N GLN A 98 4.47 13.91 3.04
CA GLN A 98 5.60 14.55 2.36
C GLN A 98 5.31 16.03 2.09
N ASN A 99 6.33 16.88 2.25
CA ASN A 99 6.24 18.31 2.00
C ASN A 99 6.45 18.60 0.51
N TYR A 100 5.60 19.45 -0.06
CA TYR A 100 5.69 19.95 -1.43
C TYR A 100 5.68 21.46 -1.45
N LEU A 101 6.56 22.04 -2.29
CA LEU A 101 6.45 23.44 -2.72
C LEU A 101 5.54 23.48 -3.94
N VAL A 102 4.44 24.22 -3.86
CA VAL A 102 3.44 24.30 -4.94
C VAL A 102 3.51 25.66 -5.61
N LYS A 103 3.73 25.67 -6.94
CA LYS A 103 3.66 26.87 -7.77
C LYS A 103 2.38 26.84 -8.60
N LYS A 104 1.54 27.84 -8.43
CA LYS A 104 0.30 28.01 -9.17
C LYS A 104 0.53 28.78 -10.46
N TYR A 105 0.06 28.20 -11.56
CA TYR A 105 -0.02 28.85 -12.87
C TYR A 105 -1.49 28.99 -13.33
N ALA A 106 -1.72 29.52 -14.51
CA ALA A 106 -3.07 29.80 -15.02
C ALA A 106 -3.93 28.52 -15.22
N THR A 107 -3.30 27.41 -15.58
CA THR A 107 -4.00 26.16 -15.95
C THR A 107 -3.66 24.97 -15.09
N ALA A 108 -2.61 25.06 -14.27
CA ALA A 108 -2.16 23.96 -13.42
C ALA A 108 -1.38 24.44 -12.19
N ASP A 109 -1.37 23.62 -11.15
CA ASP A 109 -0.48 23.72 -10.01
C ASP A 109 0.64 22.68 -10.14
N TYR A 110 1.88 23.11 -9.90
CA TYR A 110 3.09 22.29 -10.02
C TYR A 110 3.67 22.03 -8.65
N TYR A 111 3.76 20.74 -8.29
CA TYR A 111 4.19 20.27 -6.97
C TYR A 111 5.64 19.81 -7.04
N PHE A 112 6.52 20.50 -6.33
CA PHE A 112 7.93 20.14 -6.21
C PHE A 112 8.17 19.41 -4.89
N ASN A 113 8.85 18.26 -4.94
CA ASN A 113 9.23 17.50 -3.77
C ASN A 113 10.37 18.16 -2.98
N ALA A 114 10.77 17.59 -1.84
CA ALA A 114 11.85 18.09 -0.99
C ALA A 114 13.23 18.20 -1.70
N ASN A 115 13.42 17.48 -2.81
CA ASN A 115 14.63 17.54 -3.63
C ASN A 115 14.57 18.65 -4.70
N GLY A 116 13.50 19.46 -4.72
CA GLY A 116 13.29 20.51 -5.72
C GLY A 116 12.94 20.01 -7.12
N GLN A 117 12.46 18.76 -7.21
CA GLN A 117 12.04 18.14 -8.48
C GLN A 117 10.53 18.15 -8.61
N LEU A 118 10.02 18.45 -9.80
CA LEU A 118 8.61 18.39 -10.12
C LEU A 118 8.11 16.95 -10.00
N ALA A 119 7.16 16.73 -9.10
CA ALA A 119 6.62 15.41 -8.78
C ALA A 119 5.19 15.22 -9.32
N ILE A 120 4.36 16.29 -9.30
CA ILE A 120 2.95 16.23 -9.70
C ILE A 120 2.59 17.51 -10.46
N ILE A 121 1.79 17.37 -11.52
CA ILE A 121 1.16 18.50 -12.24
C ILE A 121 -0.35 18.36 -12.10
N LYS A 122 -0.97 19.19 -11.26
CA LYS A 122 -2.43 19.20 -11.05
C LYS A 122 -3.09 20.21 -11.97
N VAL A 123 -3.75 19.74 -13.01
CA VAL A 123 -4.54 20.59 -13.90
C VAL A 123 -5.72 21.20 -13.16
N THR A 124 -5.84 22.54 -13.22
CA THR A 124 -6.92 23.31 -12.57
C THR A 124 -7.90 23.92 -13.55
N ALA A 125 -7.50 24.05 -14.82
CA ALA A 125 -8.34 24.56 -15.91
C ALA A 125 -8.18 23.69 -17.16
N PRO A 126 -8.90 22.56 -17.26
CA PRO A 126 -8.80 21.68 -18.42
C PRO A 126 -9.35 22.33 -19.69
N VAL A 127 -8.78 21.98 -20.85
CA VAL A 127 -9.27 22.41 -22.17
C VAL A 127 -10.60 21.72 -22.50
N GLU A 128 -10.69 20.44 -22.17
CA GLU A 128 -11.82 19.57 -22.48
C GLU A 128 -12.08 18.66 -21.26
N SER A 129 -13.34 18.59 -20.82
CA SER A 129 -13.74 17.64 -19.79
C SER A 129 -13.67 16.22 -20.33
N GLU A 130 -13.27 15.27 -19.50
CA GLU A 130 -13.19 13.84 -19.87
C GLU A 130 -12.42 13.59 -21.16
N ALA A 131 -11.34 14.36 -21.36
CA ALA A 131 -10.55 14.32 -22.60
C ALA A 131 -10.02 12.91 -22.91
N LEU A 132 -9.60 12.15 -21.91
CA LEU A 132 -9.09 10.79 -22.09
C LEU A 132 -10.21 9.79 -22.47
N ASP A 133 -11.40 9.90 -21.87
CA ASP A 133 -12.54 9.09 -22.26
C ASP A 133 -12.95 9.34 -23.72
N LYS A 134 -12.99 10.62 -24.12
CA LYS A 134 -13.29 11.02 -25.50
C LYS A 134 -12.19 10.58 -26.48
N ALA A 135 -10.93 10.60 -26.06
CA ALA A 135 -9.82 10.09 -26.87
C ALA A 135 -9.97 8.59 -27.11
N LEU A 136 -10.24 7.81 -26.04
CA LEU A 136 -10.45 6.37 -26.13
C LEU A 136 -11.58 6.02 -27.10
N GLU A 137 -12.74 6.67 -26.95
CA GLU A 137 -13.88 6.46 -27.85
C GLU A 137 -13.57 6.82 -29.32
N ALA A 138 -12.79 7.88 -29.55
CA ALA A 138 -12.35 8.22 -30.90
C ALA A 138 -11.42 7.14 -31.49
N PHE A 139 -10.48 6.58 -30.70
CA PHE A 139 -9.62 5.49 -31.17
C PHE A 139 -10.41 4.20 -31.42
N LYS A 140 -11.40 3.86 -30.58
CA LYS A 140 -12.30 2.71 -30.79
C LYS A 140 -13.07 2.86 -32.11
N LYS A 141 -13.61 4.05 -32.39
CA LYS A 141 -14.27 4.34 -33.66
C LYS A 141 -13.29 4.30 -34.84
N ALA A 142 -12.03 4.79 -34.66
CA ALA A 142 -11.00 4.66 -35.66
C ALA A 142 -10.74 3.19 -36.02
N TYR A 143 -10.61 2.33 -35.01
CA TYR A 143 -10.37 0.90 -35.22
C TYR A 143 -11.54 0.21 -35.93
N ALA A 144 -12.79 0.51 -35.55
CA ALA A 144 -13.97 -0.05 -36.18
C ALA A 144 -14.08 0.23 -37.68
N VAL A 145 -13.51 1.36 -38.15
CA VAL A 145 -13.54 1.74 -39.60
C VAL A 145 -12.20 1.49 -40.32
N ASP A 146 -11.17 0.99 -39.63
CA ASP A 146 -9.83 0.72 -40.22
C ASP A 146 -9.77 -0.66 -40.92
N VAL A 147 -10.73 -0.94 -41.79
CA VAL A 147 -10.89 -2.23 -42.49
C VAL A 147 -9.61 -2.70 -43.18
N LYS A 148 -8.77 -1.77 -43.64
CA LYS A 148 -7.52 -2.07 -44.35
C LYS A 148 -6.28 -2.05 -43.45
N ALA A 149 -6.46 -1.96 -42.14
CA ALA A 149 -5.41 -1.92 -41.13
C ALA A 149 -4.32 -0.84 -41.38
N LYS A 150 -4.65 0.27 -42.04
CA LYS A 150 -3.70 1.34 -42.38
C LYS A 150 -3.35 2.25 -41.19
N LYS A 151 -4.20 2.28 -40.17
CA LYS A 151 -4.06 3.10 -39.00
C LYS A 151 -3.94 2.30 -37.71
N THR A 152 -3.96 1.00 -37.77
CA THR A 152 -3.92 0.09 -36.63
C THR A 152 -2.74 0.40 -35.68
N LYS A 153 -1.55 0.70 -36.22
CA LYS A 153 -0.39 1.05 -35.41
C LYS A 153 -0.59 2.37 -34.65
N ASP A 154 -1.09 3.40 -35.32
CA ASP A 154 -1.34 4.71 -34.71
C ASP A 154 -2.46 4.63 -33.68
N ILE A 155 -3.50 3.82 -33.94
CA ILE A 155 -4.63 3.58 -33.02
C ILE A 155 -4.14 2.84 -31.78
N LYS A 156 -3.33 1.78 -31.95
CA LYS A 156 -2.75 1.03 -30.84
C LYS A 156 -1.95 1.98 -29.92
N ALA A 157 -1.04 2.76 -30.49
CA ALA A 157 -0.24 3.72 -29.72
C ALA A 157 -1.10 4.79 -29.01
N GLY A 158 -2.21 5.19 -29.64
CA GLY A 158 -3.16 6.12 -29.03
C GLY A 158 -3.86 5.53 -27.81
N ILE A 159 -4.35 4.29 -27.89
CA ILE A 159 -5.00 3.58 -26.77
C ILE A 159 -4.00 3.35 -25.63
N GLU A 160 -2.78 2.88 -25.94
CA GLU A 160 -1.69 2.72 -24.98
C GLU A 160 -1.39 4.04 -24.25
N SER A 161 -1.31 5.15 -25.00
CA SER A 161 -1.10 6.48 -24.44
C SER A 161 -2.24 6.88 -23.48
N VAL A 162 -3.48 6.61 -23.83
CA VAL A 162 -4.64 6.88 -22.95
C VAL A 162 -4.56 6.06 -21.67
N SER A 163 -4.30 4.75 -21.78
CA SER A 163 -4.15 3.86 -20.61
C SER A 163 -3.06 4.36 -19.66
N THR A 164 -1.88 4.69 -20.20
CA THR A 164 -0.75 5.22 -19.40
C THR A 164 -1.13 6.54 -18.69
N LYS A 165 -1.91 7.41 -19.34
CA LYS A 165 -2.33 8.68 -18.73
C LYS A 165 -3.34 8.47 -17.61
N TYR A 166 -4.23 7.49 -17.72
CA TYR A 166 -5.10 7.11 -16.62
C TYR A 166 -4.32 6.58 -15.43
N VAL A 167 -3.27 5.76 -15.65
CA VAL A 167 -2.38 5.29 -14.57
C VAL A 167 -1.75 6.47 -13.84
N ASN A 168 -1.17 7.42 -14.58
CA ASN A 168 -0.52 8.59 -13.97
C ASN A 168 -1.52 9.42 -13.16
N GLU A 169 -2.69 9.72 -13.72
CA GLU A 169 -3.73 10.48 -13.03
C GLU A 169 -4.27 9.72 -11.80
N ALA A 170 -4.32 8.38 -11.85
CA ALA A 170 -4.71 7.56 -10.72
C ALA A 170 -3.71 7.67 -9.56
N TYR A 171 -2.40 7.62 -9.83
CA TYR A 171 -1.37 7.84 -8.81
C TYR A 171 -1.38 9.25 -8.24
N ASP A 172 -1.62 10.27 -9.07
CA ASP A 172 -1.76 11.65 -8.60
C ASP A 172 -2.93 11.77 -7.61
N ASN A 173 -4.12 11.23 -7.95
CA ASN A 173 -5.28 11.24 -7.07
C ASN A 173 -5.06 10.42 -5.80
N TYR A 174 -4.37 9.27 -5.90
CA TYR A 174 -3.96 8.51 -4.72
C TYR A 174 -3.10 9.35 -3.77
N THR A 175 -2.13 10.10 -4.32
CA THR A 175 -1.25 10.98 -3.54
C THR A 175 -2.02 12.13 -2.91
N PHE A 176 -3.03 12.67 -3.58
CA PHE A 176 -3.96 13.67 -3.02
C PHE A 176 -4.95 13.10 -1.98
N GLY A 177 -4.99 11.78 -1.79
CA GLY A 177 -5.94 11.12 -0.88
C GLY A 177 -7.34 10.92 -1.47
N ASP A 178 -7.56 11.25 -2.74
CA ASP A 178 -8.81 10.93 -3.45
C ASP A 178 -8.78 9.48 -3.95
N LEU A 179 -8.94 8.56 -2.97
CA LEU A 179 -8.89 7.12 -3.23
C LEU A 179 -10.05 6.66 -4.14
N ALA A 180 -11.19 7.35 -4.09
CA ALA A 180 -12.34 7.03 -4.92
C ALA A 180 -12.02 7.27 -6.40
N LYS A 181 -11.47 8.45 -6.70
CA LYS A 181 -11.05 8.81 -8.06
C LYS A 181 -9.87 7.96 -8.52
N ALA A 182 -8.91 7.69 -7.64
CA ALA A 182 -7.80 6.80 -7.94
C ALA A 182 -8.28 5.39 -8.34
N SER A 183 -9.23 4.79 -7.58
CA SER A 183 -9.82 3.49 -7.90
C SER A 183 -10.52 3.48 -9.26
N GLU A 184 -11.31 4.53 -9.57
CA GLU A 184 -11.96 4.68 -10.88
C GLU A 184 -10.94 4.74 -12.02
N LEU A 185 -9.90 5.56 -11.87
CA LEU A 185 -8.90 5.79 -12.91
C LEU A 185 -8.00 4.58 -13.14
N PHE A 186 -7.61 3.85 -12.08
CA PHE A 186 -6.92 2.57 -12.23
C PHE A 186 -7.78 1.55 -12.98
N GLU A 187 -9.08 1.45 -12.69
CA GLU A 187 -9.97 0.58 -13.45
C GLU A 187 -10.09 1.03 -14.91
N LYS A 188 -10.22 2.33 -15.19
CA LYS A 188 -10.21 2.87 -16.56
C LYS A 188 -8.91 2.54 -17.30
N ALA A 189 -7.76 2.61 -16.62
CA ALA A 189 -6.48 2.20 -17.18
C ALA A 189 -6.48 0.73 -17.58
N ALA A 190 -6.89 -0.16 -16.67
CA ALA A 190 -6.99 -1.60 -16.95
C ALA A 190 -7.97 -1.90 -18.10
N ARG A 191 -9.18 -1.31 -18.08
CA ARG A 191 -10.19 -1.52 -19.13
C ARG A 191 -9.72 -1.00 -20.49
N SER A 192 -9.12 0.19 -20.53
CA SER A 192 -8.61 0.76 -21.77
C SER A 192 -7.45 -0.06 -22.35
N SER A 193 -6.62 -0.68 -21.51
CA SER A 193 -5.51 -1.52 -21.97
C SER A 193 -5.98 -2.81 -22.67
N MET A 194 -7.20 -3.26 -22.40
CA MET A 194 -7.83 -4.41 -23.08
C MET A 194 -8.44 -4.05 -24.43
N GLU A 195 -8.63 -2.78 -24.75
CA GLU A 195 -9.27 -2.36 -25.99
C GLU A 195 -8.40 -2.70 -27.21
N ALA A 196 -9.05 -3.28 -28.23
CA ALA A 196 -8.38 -3.57 -29.48
C ALA A 196 -8.02 -2.29 -30.25
N PRO A 197 -6.91 -2.23 -30.93
CA PRO A 197 -5.91 -3.28 -31.18
C PRO A 197 -4.76 -3.35 -30.16
N TYR A 198 -4.83 -2.64 -29.03
CA TYR A 198 -3.78 -2.71 -28.01
C TYR A 198 -3.82 -4.04 -27.26
N ALA A 199 -4.98 -4.40 -26.69
CA ALA A 199 -5.32 -5.71 -26.13
C ALA A 199 -4.23 -6.31 -25.22
N GLN A 200 -3.67 -5.52 -24.31
CA GLN A 200 -2.66 -5.92 -23.34
C GLN A 200 -3.18 -5.53 -21.95
N LEU A 201 -3.81 -6.47 -21.24
CA LEU A 201 -4.36 -6.20 -19.92
C LEU A 201 -3.29 -5.70 -18.93
N ASP A 202 -3.50 -4.52 -18.38
CA ASP A 202 -2.73 -3.99 -17.25
C ASP A 202 -3.30 -4.56 -15.94
N THR A 203 -2.75 -5.72 -15.56
CA THR A 203 -3.14 -6.42 -14.33
C THR A 203 -2.78 -5.64 -13.06
N ASN A 204 -1.72 -4.83 -13.09
CA ASN A 204 -1.34 -3.97 -11.97
C ASN A 204 -2.39 -2.88 -11.72
N SER A 205 -2.86 -2.22 -12.78
CA SER A 205 -3.92 -1.23 -12.66
C SER A 205 -5.23 -1.86 -12.17
N LEU A 206 -5.57 -3.06 -12.62
CA LEU A 206 -6.75 -3.77 -12.13
C LEU A 206 -6.66 -4.05 -10.62
N TYR A 207 -5.51 -4.56 -10.17
CA TYR A 207 -5.24 -4.79 -8.74
C TYR A 207 -5.27 -3.48 -7.96
N ASN A 208 -4.64 -2.41 -8.45
CA ASN A 208 -4.59 -1.11 -7.77
C ASN A 208 -5.99 -0.48 -7.62
N ALA A 209 -6.89 -0.70 -8.58
CA ALA A 209 -8.28 -0.31 -8.46
C ALA A 209 -8.98 -1.01 -7.28
N GLY A 210 -8.74 -2.32 -7.11
CA GLY A 210 -9.21 -3.11 -5.97
C GLY A 210 -8.57 -2.66 -4.65
N PHE A 211 -7.26 -2.41 -4.67
CA PHE A 211 -6.50 -1.99 -3.49
C PHE A 211 -6.96 -0.62 -2.96
N THR A 212 -7.18 0.35 -3.84
CA THR A 212 -7.69 1.66 -3.44
C THR A 212 -9.15 1.59 -2.96
N ALA A 213 -9.98 0.72 -3.54
CA ALA A 213 -11.33 0.42 -3.06
C ALA A 213 -11.29 -0.21 -1.66
N TRP A 214 -10.37 -1.15 -1.42
CA TRP A 214 -10.16 -1.76 -0.10
C TRP A 214 -9.71 -0.75 0.95
N MET A 215 -8.81 0.17 0.61
CA MET A 215 -8.37 1.25 1.51
C MET A 215 -9.52 2.19 1.93
N MET A 216 -10.51 2.40 1.06
CA MET A 216 -11.71 3.20 1.37
C MET A 216 -12.75 2.43 2.20
N GLY A 217 -12.58 1.12 2.39
CA GLY A 217 -13.59 0.26 2.99
C GLY A 217 -14.76 -0.09 2.05
N ASN A 218 -14.63 0.16 0.74
CA ASN A 218 -15.62 -0.31 -0.25
C ASN A 218 -15.33 -1.78 -0.58
N ASN A 219 -15.73 -2.64 0.35
CA ASN A 219 -15.35 -4.05 0.34
C ASN A 219 -15.98 -4.83 -0.83
N GLU A 220 -17.22 -4.53 -1.23
CA GLU A 220 -17.88 -5.17 -2.37
C GLU A 220 -17.11 -4.91 -3.66
N ARG A 221 -16.76 -3.63 -3.91
CA ARG A 221 -15.97 -3.25 -5.08
C ARG A 221 -14.58 -3.87 -5.05
N ALA A 222 -13.92 -3.85 -3.89
CA ALA A 222 -12.60 -4.43 -3.69
C ALA A 222 -12.60 -5.94 -3.98
N GLN A 223 -13.60 -6.67 -3.47
CA GLN A 223 -13.74 -8.10 -3.71
C GLN A 223 -13.83 -8.40 -5.21
N GLY A 224 -14.75 -7.73 -5.94
CA GLY A 224 -14.93 -7.96 -7.36
C GLY A 224 -13.65 -7.73 -8.17
N LEU A 225 -12.94 -6.63 -7.89
CA LEU A 225 -11.71 -6.29 -8.60
C LEU A 225 -10.54 -7.22 -8.24
N PHE A 226 -10.42 -7.67 -6.98
CA PHE A 226 -9.41 -8.65 -6.60
C PHE A 226 -9.69 -10.05 -7.17
N GLU A 227 -10.97 -10.50 -7.18
CA GLU A 227 -11.36 -11.76 -7.82
C GLU A 227 -11.05 -11.74 -9.32
N GLU A 228 -11.34 -10.63 -10.00
CA GLU A 228 -10.99 -10.46 -11.41
C GLU A 228 -9.47 -10.45 -11.60
N SER A 229 -8.73 -9.74 -10.76
CA SER A 229 -7.25 -9.71 -10.82
C SER A 229 -6.66 -11.10 -10.64
N LEU A 230 -7.17 -11.89 -9.70
CA LEU A 230 -6.75 -13.27 -9.50
C LEU A 230 -7.08 -14.15 -10.70
N ALA A 231 -8.28 -14.01 -11.29
CA ALA A 231 -8.72 -14.77 -12.45
C ALA A 231 -7.86 -14.53 -13.70
N VAL A 232 -7.26 -13.34 -13.84
CA VAL A 232 -6.33 -13.02 -14.94
C VAL A 232 -4.86 -13.26 -14.58
N GLY A 233 -4.59 -13.93 -13.46
CA GLY A 233 -3.26 -14.38 -13.06
C GLY A 233 -2.44 -13.37 -12.25
N TYR A 234 -3.02 -12.28 -11.76
CA TYR A 234 -2.32 -11.41 -10.81
C TYR A 234 -2.32 -12.04 -9.42
N ILE A 235 -1.16 -12.25 -8.86
CA ILE A 235 -0.98 -12.87 -7.55
C ILE A 235 -0.35 -11.93 -6.51
N GLY A 236 0.25 -10.82 -6.96
CA GLY A 236 1.04 -9.94 -6.11
C GLY A 236 2.37 -10.54 -5.66
N GLU A 237 3.05 -9.88 -4.74
CA GLU A 237 4.26 -10.42 -4.11
C GLU A 237 3.85 -11.55 -3.15
N ASP A 238 4.42 -12.74 -3.35
CA ASP A 238 4.16 -13.91 -2.50
C ASP A 238 2.67 -14.27 -2.32
N GLY A 239 1.85 -14.03 -3.33
CA GLY A 239 0.42 -14.37 -3.28
C GLY A 239 -0.41 -13.45 -2.38
N GLU A 240 -0.01 -12.20 -2.14
CA GLU A 240 -0.69 -11.27 -1.23
C GLU A 240 -2.17 -11.05 -1.55
N ILE A 241 -2.58 -11.22 -2.82
CA ILE A 241 -3.99 -11.06 -3.23
C ILE A 241 -4.93 -12.00 -2.48
N TYR A 242 -4.47 -13.22 -2.12
CA TYR A 242 -5.27 -14.16 -1.35
C TYR A 242 -5.56 -13.63 0.05
N ALA A 243 -4.56 -13.02 0.70
CA ALA A 243 -4.75 -12.39 2.00
C ALA A 243 -5.67 -11.17 1.94
N LYS A 244 -5.60 -10.39 0.84
CA LYS A 244 -6.53 -9.26 0.60
C LYS A 244 -7.96 -9.74 0.39
N LEU A 245 -8.16 -10.78 -0.43
CA LEU A 245 -9.47 -11.39 -0.64
C LEU A 245 -10.06 -11.96 0.65
N ALA A 246 -9.23 -12.56 1.50
CA ALA A 246 -9.66 -13.08 2.78
C ALA A 246 -10.11 -11.97 3.74
N ASP A 247 -9.33 -10.89 3.87
CA ASP A 247 -9.67 -9.73 4.69
C ASP A 247 -11.00 -9.08 4.23
N VAL A 248 -11.18 -8.93 2.92
CA VAL A 248 -12.41 -8.39 2.35
C VAL A 248 -13.59 -9.31 2.60
N ALA A 249 -13.43 -10.63 2.41
CA ALA A 249 -14.49 -11.60 2.66
C ALA A 249 -14.91 -11.61 4.14
N GLU A 250 -13.96 -11.50 5.07
CA GLU A 250 -14.24 -11.36 6.50
C GLU A 250 -15.03 -10.08 6.81
N LYS A 251 -14.62 -8.93 6.25
CA LYS A 251 -15.33 -7.65 6.41
C LYS A 251 -16.75 -7.67 5.85
N LEU A 252 -17.00 -8.49 4.83
CA LEU A 252 -18.33 -8.75 4.26
C LEU A 252 -19.13 -9.82 5.02
N GLY A 253 -18.58 -10.34 6.14
CA GLY A 253 -19.23 -11.35 6.98
C GLY A 253 -19.11 -12.78 6.47
N ASN A 254 -18.34 -13.03 5.40
CA ASN A 254 -18.16 -14.35 4.80
C ASN A 254 -16.82 -14.98 5.20
N LYS A 255 -16.73 -15.38 6.47
CA LYS A 255 -15.49 -15.93 7.05
C LYS A 255 -15.01 -17.21 6.38
N GLU A 256 -15.95 -18.10 5.97
CA GLU A 256 -15.59 -19.36 5.29
C GLU A 256 -14.92 -19.09 3.94
N LYS A 257 -15.46 -18.15 3.16
CA LYS A 257 -14.85 -17.75 1.89
C LYS A 257 -13.46 -17.13 2.12
N GLY A 258 -13.30 -16.36 3.21
CA GLY A 258 -11.99 -15.82 3.62
C GLY A 258 -10.97 -16.91 3.88
N LYS A 259 -11.37 -17.95 4.65
CA LYS A 259 -10.55 -19.13 4.88
C LYS A 259 -10.16 -19.83 3.58
N ASP A 260 -11.14 -20.07 2.69
CA ASP A 260 -10.90 -20.75 1.42
C ASP A 260 -9.85 -20.03 0.57
N TYR A 261 -9.87 -18.70 0.51
CA TYR A 261 -8.82 -17.92 -0.15
C TYR A 261 -7.46 -18.11 0.52
N LEU A 262 -7.40 -18.07 1.84
CA LEU A 262 -6.15 -18.26 2.57
C LEU A 262 -5.58 -19.68 2.35
N GLU A 263 -6.41 -20.72 2.36
CA GLU A 263 -5.97 -22.10 2.12
C GLU A 263 -5.47 -22.30 0.68
N GLN A 264 -6.16 -21.73 -0.31
CA GLN A 264 -5.71 -21.74 -1.69
C GLN A 264 -4.37 -21.00 -1.84
N GLY A 265 -4.27 -19.82 -1.23
CA GLY A 265 -3.04 -19.04 -1.22
C GLY A 265 -1.89 -19.77 -0.56
N PHE A 266 -2.11 -20.41 0.59
CA PHE A 266 -1.07 -21.15 1.30
C PHE A 266 -0.59 -22.38 0.54
N ALA A 267 -1.49 -23.10 -0.14
CA ALA A 267 -1.10 -24.23 -0.97
C ALA A 267 -0.14 -23.86 -2.10
N ALA A 268 -0.30 -22.63 -2.66
CA ALA A 268 0.56 -22.12 -3.73
C ALA A 268 1.77 -21.34 -3.22
N TYR A 269 1.64 -20.64 -2.09
CA TYR A 269 2.64 -19.72 -1.50
C TYR A 269 2.81 -19.98 0.00
N PRO A 270 3.39 -21.14 0.39
CA PRO A 270 3.50 -21.54 1.81
C PRO A 270 4.44 -20.62 2.62
N HIS A 271 5.25 -19.79 1.96
CA HIS A 271 6.15 -18.81 2.59
C HIS A 271 5.51 -17.43 2.79
N SER A 272 4.30 -17.22 2.29
CA SER A 272 3.61 -15.93 2.40
C SER A 272 3.24 -15.63 3.84
N GLN A 273 3.91 -14.65 4.42
CA GLN A 273 3.65 -14.25 5.81
C GLN A 273 2.22 -13.72 6.01
N SER A 274 1.69 -12.97 5.05
CA SER A 274 0.34 -12.41 5.13
C SER A 274 -0.74 -13.50 5.12
N ILE A 275 -0.57 -14.53 4.29
CA ILE A 275 -1.47 -15.68 4.20
C ILE A 275 -1.38 -16.52 5.47
N LEU A 276 -0.17 -16.80 5.93
CA LEU A 276 0.06 -17.58 7.14
C LEU A 276 -0.56 -16.93 8.37
N VAL A 277 -0.34 -15.62 8.55
CA VAL A 277 -0.95 -14.83 9.63
C VAL A 277 -2.48 -14.83 9.50
N GLY A 278 -3.01 -14.71 8.30
CA GLY A 278 -4.45 -14.78 8.04
C GLY A 278 -5.05 -16.12 8.49
N LEU A 279 -4.45 -17.24 8.09
CA LEU A 279 -4.90 -18.60 8.49
C LEU A 279 -4.85 -18.81 10.01
N ILE A 280 -3.75 -18.40 10.62
CA ILE A 280 -3.60 -18.52 12.08
C ILE A 280 -4.67 -17.69 12.79
N ASN A 281 -4.89 -16.46 12.36
CA ASN A 281 -5.94 -15.61 12.94
C ASN A 281 -7.34 -16.23 12.77
N TYR A 282 -7.61 -16.79 11.58
CA TYR A 282 -8.87 -17.49 11.34
C TYR A 282 -9.05 -18.66 12.32
N TYR A 283 -8.12 -19.61 12.34
CA TYR A 283 -8.23 -20.80 13.18
C TYR A 283 -8.21 -20.50 14.69
N VAL A 284 -7.44 -19.51 15.12
CA VAL A 284 -7.43 -19.07 16.52
C VAL A 284 -8.75 -18.38 16.90
N THR A 285 -9.38 -17.67 15.98
CA THR A 285 -10.64 -16.94 16.24
C THR A 285 -11.85 -17.86 16.18
N SER A 286 -11.88 -18.79 15.20
CA SER A 286 -12.96 -19.77 15.06
C SER A 286 -12.91 -20.86 16.14
N GLY A 287 -11.74 -21.15 16.68
CA GLY A 287 -11.51 -22.29 17.54
C GLY A 287 -11.51 -23.64 16.80
N ASP A 288 -11.66 -23.60 15.47
CA ASP A 288 -11.63 -24.78 14.61
C ASP A 288 -10.22 -25.33 14.49
N ASN A 289 -10.06 -26.63 14.73
CA ASN A 289 -8.85 -27.39 14.42
C ASN A 289 -7.51 -26.70 14.79
N PRO A 290 -7.19 -26.48 16.08
CA PRO A 290 -5.91 -25.89 16.49
C PRO A 290 -4.68 -26.64 15.94
N GLN A 291 -4.83 -27.96 15.71
CA GLN A 291 -3.77 -28.78 15.15
C GLN A 291 -3.36 -28.32 13.75
N ARG A 292 -4.32 -27.84 12.95
CA ARG A 292 -4.05 -27.33 11.58
C ARG A 292 -3.08 -26.15 11.58
N ILE A 293 -3.16 -25.28 12.60
CA ILE A 293 -2.23 -24.13 12.74
C ILE A 293 -0.79 -24.63 12.78
N PHE A 294 -0.51 -25.62 13.61
CA PHE A 294 0.84 -26.14 13.79
C PHE A 294 1.33 -26.93 12.58
N GLU A 295 0.45 -27.66 11.90
CA GLU A 295 0.77 -28.33 10.64
C GLU A 295 1.21 -27.32 9.56
N LEU A 296 0.47 -26.21 9.43
CA LEU A 296 0.82 -25.15 8.50
C LEU A 296 2.15 -24.46 8.86
N LEU A 297 2.36 -24.20 10.15
CA LEU A 297 3.62 -23.65 10.64
C LEU A 297 4.79 -24.60 10.44
N ASP A 298 4.61 -25.90 10.66
CA ASP A 298 5.65 -26.89 10.49
C ASP A 298 6.05 -27.02 9.02
N LEU A 299 5.08 -26.97 8.10
CA LEU A 299 5.35 -26.98 6.66
C LEU A 299 6.11 -25.69 6.25
N ALA A 300 5.69 -24.52 6.71
CA ALA A 300 6.36 -23.27 6.43
C ALA A 300 7.80 -23.25 7.01
N LYS A 301 7.99 -23.73 8.24
CA LYS A 301 9.32 -23.84 8.87
C LYS A 301 10.23 -24.85 8.18
N ALA A 302 9.69 -25.95 7.63
CA ALA A 302 10.47 -26.90 6.85
C ALA A 302 11.02 -26.28 5.58
N ASN A 303 10.27 -25.40 4.95
CA ASN A 303 10.70 -24.65 3.76
C ASN A 303 11.67 -23.52 4.07
N GLU A 304 11.46 -22.81 5.21
CA GLU A 304 12.24 -21.64 5.63
C GLU A 304 12.70 -21.78 7.09
N PRO A 305 13.65 -22.68 7.41
CA PRO A 305 14.06 -22.95 8.81
C PRO A 305 14.74 -21.75 9.49
N ASN A 306 15.24 -20.79 8.72
CA ASN A 306 15.90 -19.59 9.20
C ASN A 306 14.99 -18.36 9.20
N ASN A 307 13.69 -18.52 8.96
CA ASN A 307 12.73 -17.42 9.01
C ASN A 307 12.21 -17.22 10.45
N ALA A 308 12.79 -16.25 11.15
CA ALA A 308 12.42 -15.92 12.53
C ALA A 308 10.92 -15.56 12.68
N SER A 309 10.30 -15.01 11.63
CA SER A 309 8.90 -14.61 11.71
C SER A 309 7.95 -15.79 11.89
N LEU A 310 8.28 -16.97 11.39
CA LEU A 310 7.45 -18.18 11.55
C LEU A 310 7.39 -18.62 13.01
N PHE A 311 8.48 -18.54 13.73
CA PHE A 311 8.55 -18.86 15.16
C PHE A 311 7.83 -17.81 16.01
N TYR A 312 7.92 -16.53 15.64
CA TYR A 312 7.14 -15.47 16.27
C TYR A 312 5.63 -15.70 16.11
N VAL A 313 5.19 -16.08 14.91
CA VAL A 313 3.79 -16.39 14.62
C VAL A 313 3.33 -17.62 15.40
N GLU A 314 4.17 -18.66 15.51
CA GLU A 314 3.90 -19.81 16.39
C GLU A 314 3.69 -19.37 17.84
N GLY A 315 4.58 -18.53 18.35
CA GLY A 315 4.45 -17.98 19.71
C GLY A 315 3.13 -17.27 19.94
N ASN A 316 2.68 -16.45 18.97
CA ASN A 316 1.38 -15.79 19.03
C ASN A 316 0.20 -16.76 19.02
N ALA A 317 0.26 -17.82 18.20
CA ALA A 317 -0.78 -18.84 18.14
C ALA A 317 -0.87 -19.60 19.46
N ARG A 318 0.27 -20.06 20.00
CA ARG A 318 0.34 -20.79 21.28
C ARG A 318 -0.13 -19.93 22.45
N LYS A 319 0.27 -18.65 22.49
CA LYS A 319 -0.20 -17.68 23.48
C LYS A 319 -1.73 -17.59 23.49
N LYS A 320 -2.36 -17.45 22.33
CA LYS A 320 -3.83 -17.36 22.23
C LYS A 320 -4.54 -18.63 22.66
N LEU A 321 -3.87 -19.79 22.55
CA LEU A 321 -4.38 -21.08 23.04
C LEU A 321 -4.05 -21.35 24.52
N GLY A 322 -3.44 -20.41 25.22
CA GLY A 322 -3.04 -20.55 26.62
C GLY A 322 -1.83 -21.47 26.85
N GLN A 323 -1.11 -21.85 25.79
CA GLN A 323 0.10 -22.68 25.83
C GLN A 323 1.32 -21.78 26.13
N ASN A 324 1.42 -21.33 27.38
CA ASN A 324 2.33 -20.24 27.75
C ASN A 324 3.81 -20.63 27.62
N ASP A 325 4.20 -21.82 28.05
CA ASP A 325 5.60 -22.28 28.00
C ASP A 325 6.07 -22.48 26.55
N GLU A 326 5.21 -23.08 25.72
CA GLU A 326 5.50 -23.28 24.31
C GLU A 326 5.53 -21.95 23.54
N ALA A 327 4.70 -20.97 23.93
CA ALA A 327 4.75 -19.63 23.37
C ALA A 327 6.10 -18.95 23.65
N LEU A 328 6.57 -19.04 24.91
CA LEU A 328 7.91 -18.51 25.28
C LEU A 328 9.03 -19.20 24.51
N ALA A 329 8.97 -20.54 24.39
CA ALA A 329 9.97 -21.29 23.63
C ALA A 329 10.01 -20.89 22.15
N ALA A 330 8.83 -20.63 21.54
CA ALA A 330 8.72 -20.19 20.17
C ALA A 330 9.30 -18.77 19.96
N TYR A 331 8.99 -17.80 20.85
CA TYR A 331 9.60 -16.47 20.81
C TYR A 331 11.13 -16.51 21.01
N GLU A 332 11.59 -17.34 21.94
CA GLU A 332 13.01 -17.58 22.15
C GLU A 332 13.69 -18.09 20.86
N LYS A 333 13.04 -19.08 20.20
CA LYS A 333 13.55 -19.62 18.95
C LYS A 333 13.61 -18.55 17.84
N ALA A 334 12.63 -17.66 17.77
CA ALA A 334 12.66 -16.54 16.82
C ALA A 334 13.91 -15.66 17.01
N THR A 335 14.26 -15.32 18.26
CA THR A 335 15.46 -14.51 18.57
C THR A 335 16.78 -15.27 18.39
N GLN A 336 16.78 -16.59 18.56
CA GLN A 336 17.96 -17.44 18.27
C GLN A 336 18.22 -17.54 16.77
N VAL A 337 17.15 -17.68 15.97
CA VAL A 337 17.23 -17.75 14.50
C VAL A 337 17.69 -16.42 13.90
N ASN A 338 17.16 -15.33 14.40
CA ASN A 338 17.60 -13.99 13.99
C ASN A 338 17.68 -13.05 15.21
N PRO A 339 18.89 -12.83 15.76
CA PRO A 339 19.10 -11.93 16.91
C PRO A 339 18.72 -10.46 16.67
N ASN A 340 18.52 -10.05 15.42
CA ASN A 340 18.06 -8.71 15.05
C ASN A 340 16.55 -8.65 14.75
N TYR A 341 15.79 -9.72 15.03
CA TYR A 341 14.37 -9.76 14.81
C TYR A 341 13.62 -9.21 16.03
N GLU A 342 13.33 -7.93 16.02
CA GLU A 342 12.72 -7.18 17.11
C GLU A 342 11.41 -7.79 17.62
N TRP A 343 10.59 -8.35 16.71
CA TRP A 343 9.29 -8.93 17.07
C TRP A 343 9.38 -10.17 17.97
N GLY A 344 10.47 -10.93 17.86
CA GLY A 344 10.71 -12.06 18.76
C GLY A 344 10.89 -11.58 20.22
N TYR A 345 11.64 -10.52 20.43
CA TYR A 345 11.83 -9.91 21.74
C TYR A 345 10.57 -9.21 22.25
N ILE A 346 9.88 -8.45 21.38
CA ILE A 346 8.60 -7.81 21.73
C ILE A 346 7.57 -8.86 22.14
N GLY A 347 7.43 -9.94 21.37
CA GLY A 347 6.50 -11.03 21.66
C GLY A 347 6.77 -11.67 23.01
N LYS A 348 8.05 -12.00 23.30
CA LYS A 348 8.50 -12.56 24.58
C LYS A 348 8.23 -11.60 25.74
N GLY A 349 8.59 -10.33 25.58
CA GLY A 349 8.40 -9.30 26.60
C GLY A 349 6.92 -9.08 26.94
N ILE A 350 6.07 -8.89 25.94
CA ILE A 350 4.62 -8.72 26.13
C ILE A 350 3.99 -9.96 26.76
N HIS A 351 4.43 -11.16 26.36
CA HIS A 351 3.87 -12.37 26.92
C HIS A 351 4.19 -12.52 28.40
N LEU A 352 5.43 -12.34 28.78
CA LEU A 352 5.88 -12.37 30.20
C LEU A 352 5.20 -11.29 31.04
N TYR A 353 5.07 -10.08 30.49
CA TYR A 353 4.37 -8.97 31.17
C TYR A 353 2.89 -9.30 31.43
N ASN A 354 2.18 -9.84 30.42
CA ASN A 354 0.78 -10.23 30.56
C ASN A 354 0.62 -11.40 31.58
N MET A 355 1.52 -12.40 31.56
CA MET A 355 1.55 -13.44 32.57
C MET A 355 1.71 -12.86 33.99
N ALA A 356 2.58 -11.87 34.16
CA ALA A 356 2.75 -11.18 35.42
C ALA A 356 1.45 -10.50 35.87
N VAL A 357 0.78 -9.76 34.97
CA VAL A 357 -0.51 -9.12 35.28
C VAL A 357 -1.56 -10.14 35.72
N GLU A 358 -1.70 -11.27 35.01
CA GLU A 358 -2.63 -12.34 35.36
C GLU A 358 -2.30 -12.97 36.72
N LEU A 359 -1.02 -13.17 37.04
CA LEU A 359 -0.57 -13.70 38.34
C LEU A 359 -0.86 -12.73 39.48
N GLN A 360 -0.67 -11.43 39.27
CA GLN A 360 -1.02 -10.39 40.22
C GLN A 360 -2.52 -10.36 40.51
N ASP A 361 -3.35 -10.46 39.46
CA ASP A 361 -4.80 -10.52 39.61
C ASP A 361 -5.24 -11.73 40.40
N LYS A 362 -4.66 -12.90 40.13
CA LYS A 362 -4.92 -14.16 40.90
C LYS A 362 -4.47 -14.00 42.35
N ALA A 363 -3.30 -13.45 42.60
CA ALA A 363 -2.80 -13.21 43.96
C ALA A 363 -3.73 -12.25 44.72
N SER A 364 -4.26 -11.24 44.09
CA SER A 364 -5.17 -10.25 44.74
C SER A 364 -6.47 -10.89 45.25
N GLN A 365 -6.85 -12.05 44.73
CA GLN A 365 -8.06 -12.79 45.10
C GLN A 365 -7.78 -13.99 46.01
N GLU A 366 -6.50 -14.31 46.28
CA GLU A 366 -6.12 -15.48 47.12
C GLU A 366 -6.16 -15.14 48.61
N MET A 367 -6.81 -15.99 49.35
CA MET A 367 -6.97 -15.84 50.80
C MET A 367 -5.99 -16.68 51.61
N ASP A 368 -5.32 -17.65 51.01
CA ASP A 368 -4.28 -18.48 51.66
C ASP A 368 -2.92 -17.80 51.53
N ASP A 369 -2.30 -17.48 52.64
CA ASP A 369 -1.03 -16.74 52.69
C ASP A 369 0.10 -17.45 51.93
N ALA A 370 0.17 -18.80 52.01
CA ALA A 370 1.21 -19.56 51.35
C ALA A 370 1.04 -19.54 49.81
N LYS A 371 -0.20 -19.67 49.36
CA LYS A 371 -0.52 -19.57 47.95
C LYS A 371 -0.35 -18.15 47.40
N TYR A 372 -0.75 -17.14 48.19
CA TYR A 372 -0.49 -15.75 47.86
C TYR A 372 0.99 -15.49 47.63
N MET A 373 1.84 -15.90 48.56
CA MET A 373 3.30 -15.74 48.45
C MET A 373 3.88 -16.49 47.25
N ALA A 374 3.37 -17.67 46.92
CA ALA A 374 3.79 -18.41 45.73
C ALA A 374 3.42 -17.68 44.46
N LEU A 375 2.16 -17.19 44.34
CA LEU A 375 1.72 -16.39 43.19
C LEU A 375 2.51 -15.09 43.01
N MET A 376 2.82 -14.40 44.14
CA MET A 376 3.66 -13.19 44.11
C MET A 376 5.08 -13.47 43.66
N GLY A 377 5.65 -14.62 44.05
CA GLY A 377 6.97 -15.07 43.59
C GLY A 377 6.99 -15.32 42.06
N GLU A 378 5.96 -15.97 41.54
CA GLU A 378 5.79 -16.20 40.10
C GLU A 378 5.56 -14.89 39.35
N PHE A 379 4.75 -13.98 39.89
CA PHE A 379 4.56 -12.62 39.36
C PHE A 379 5.88 -11.86 39.20
N GLU A 380 6.66 -11.80 40.28
CA GLU A 380 7.95 -11.10 40.24
C GLU A 380 8.93 -11.72 39.26
N LYS A 381 8.96 -13.06 39.16
CA LYS A 381 9.77 -13.78 38.18
C LYS A 381 9.38 -13.43 36.75
N ALA A 382 8.07 -13.45 36.43
CA ALA A 382 7.58 -13.13 35.11
C ALA A 382 7.84 -11.64 34.76
N LEU A 383 7.58 -10.72 35.70
CA LEU A 383 7.78 -9.29 35.51
C LEU A 383 9.26 -8.93 35.33
N LYS A 384 10.17 -9.51 36.11
CA LYS A 384 11.62 -9.37 35.90
C LYS A 384 12.06 -9.95 34.55
N GLY A 385 11.48 -11.12 34.19
CA GLY A 385 11.79 -11.81 32.96
C GLY A 385 11.44 -11.02 31.68
N CYS A 386 10.52 -10.05 31.75
CA CYS A 386 10.17 -9.25 30.59
C CYS A 386 11.16 -8.10 30.31
N ILE A 387 12.00 -7.70 31.28
CA ILE A 387 12.89 -6.52 31.17
C ILE A 387 13.91 -6.72 30.06
N ASP A 388 14.72 -7.78 30.12
CA ASP A 388 15.78 -8.01 29.13
C ASP A 388 15.25 -8.13 27.68
N PRO A 389 14.16 -8.89 27.40
CA PRO A 389 13.56 -8.89 26.07
C PRO A 389 13.13 -7.49 25.61
N PHE A 390 12.51 -6.70 26.46
CA PHE A 390 12.10 -5.36 26.09
C PHE A 390 13.29 -4.42 25.87
N GLU A 391 14.37 -4.52 26.64
CA GLU A 391 15.59 -3.74 26.39
C GLU A 391 16.22 -4.10 25.05
N LYS A 392 16.30 -5.39 24.71
CA LYS A 392 16.76 -5.82 23.39
C LYS A 392 15.87 -5.31 22.26
N ALA A 393 14.55 -5.38 22.43
CA ALA A 393 13.63 -4.82 21.46
C ALA A 393 13.80 -3.30 21.32
N PHE A 394 13.95 -2.58 22.42
CA PHE A 394 14.14 -1.13 22.45
C PHE A 394 15.36 -0.68 21.62
N ASP A 395 16.45 -1.44 21.67
CA ASP A 395 17.67 -1.16 20.89
C ASP A 395 17.48 -1.41 19.38
N LEU A 396 16.55 -2.27 19.00
CA LEU A 396 16.33 -2.70 17.60
C LEU A 396 15.25 -1.90 16.86
N VAL A 397 14.28 -1.32 17.59
CA VAL A 397 13.13 -0.65 16.96
C VAL A 397 13.38 0.82 16.66
N GLY A 398 12.57 1.38 15.74
CA GLY A 398 12.55 2.82 15.47
C GLY A 398 11.79 3.61 16.53
N ASP A 399 11.92 4.94 16.49
CA ASP A 399 11.44 5.86 17.53
C ASP A 399 9.95 5.76 17.82
N ASP A 400 9.12 5.54 16.80
CA ASP A 400 7.67 5.38 16.94
C ASP A 400 7.27 4.19 17.86
N THR A 401 8.09 3.16 17.94
CA THR A 401 7.85 1.97 18.77
C THR A 401 8.52 2.04 20.12
N LYS A 402 9.63 2.81 20.23
CA LYS A 402 10.39 2.96 21.46
C LYS A 402 9.56 3.49 22.63
N ALA A 403 8.70 4.46 22.39
CA ALA A 403 7.83 5.02 23.43
C ALA A 403 6.91 3.96 24.05
N ASN A 404 6.34 3.09 23.22
CA ASN A 404 5.48 2.00 23.69
C ASN A 404 6.26 0.96 24.52
N ILE A 405 7.49 0.59 24.09
CA ILE A 405 8.35 -0.35 24.83
C ILE A 405 8.83 0.28 26.14
N ALA A 406 9.14 1.58 26.11
CA ALA A 406 9.55 2.31 27.31
C ALA A 406 8.47 2.32 28.39
N GLU A 407 7.18 2.35 28.00
CA GLU A 407 6.06 2.24 28.94
C GLU A 407 6.06 0.91 29.68
N TYR A 408 6.25 -0.20 28.98
CA TYR A 408 6.38 -1.52 29.62
C TYR A 408 7.60 -1.61 30.55
N LEU A 409 8.76 -1.12 30.10
CA LEU A 409 10.00 -1.10 30.87
C LEU A 409 9.88 -0.23 32.13
N LYS A 410 9.30 0.96 32.01
CA LYS A 410 8.99 1.86 33.13
C LYS A 410 8.16 1.12 34.19
N ASN A 411 7.06 0.50 33.77
CA ASN A 411 6.13 -0.19 34.66
C ASN A 411 6.78 -1.41 35.35
N ALA A 412 7.56 -2.21 34.60
CA ALA A 412 8.28 -3.35 35.16
C ALA A 412 9.36 -2.89 36.16
N CYS A 413 10.21 -1.93 35.80
CA CYS A 413 11.28 -1.43 36.66
C CYS A 413 10.75 -0.72 37.92
N PHE A 414 9.57 -0.06 37.82
CA PHE A 414 8.93 0.58 38.98
C PHE A 414 8.76 -0.35 40.17
N ARG A 415 8.39 -1.62 39.92
CA ARG A 415 8.19 -2.62 40.98
C ARG A 415 9.47 -2.92 41.76
N PHE A 416 10.62 -2.91 41.11
CA PHE A 416 11.91 -3.36 41.67
C PHE A 416 12.86 -2.23 42.09
N ARG A 417 12.41 -0.98 42.10
CA ARG A 417 13.23 0.19 42.43
C ARG A 417 13.96 0.11 43.79
N SER A 418 13.34 -0.58 44.76
CA SER A 418 13.89 -0.75 46.07
C SER A 418 14.93 -1.90 46.17
N GLU A 419 15.09 -2.71 45.13
CA GLU A 419 15.98 -3.88 45.15
C GLU A 419 17.42 -3.56 44.69
N GLY A 420 17.61 -2.40 44.04
CA GLY A 420 18.95 -1.94 43.64
C GLY A 420 18.90 -0.71 42.74
N GLY A 421 20.03 0.03 42.69
CA GLY A 421 20.12 1.29 41.92
C GLY A 421 19.87 1.11 40.42
N GLU A 422 20.19 -0.07 39.88
CA GLU A 422 19.97 -0.38 38.46
C GLU A 422 18.52 -0.24 38.04
N TYR A 423 17.56 -0.71 38.84
CA TYR A 423 16.14 -0.60 38.50
C TYR A 423 15.63 0.83 38.63
N GLN A 424 16.20 1.63 39.56
CA GLN A 424 15.86 3.03 39.65
C GLN A 424 16.37 3.81 38.43
N GLU A 425 17.60 3.58 37.99
CA GLU A 425 18.18 4.19 36.79
C GLU A 425 17.38 3.83 35.53
N LYS A 426 17.02 2.54 35.35
CA LYS A 426 16.17 2.09 34.25
C LYS A 426 14.78 2.73 34.29
N TYR A 427 14.16 2.82 35.47
CA TYR A 427 12.88 3.51 35.65
C TYR A 427 12.96 4.97 35.20
N ASP A 428 13.97 5.72 35.65
CA ASP A 428 14.13 7.13 35.31
C ASP A 428 14.37 7.32 33.80
N LYS A 429 15.24 6.48 33.20
CA LYS A 429 15.50 6.48 31.76
C LYS A 429 14.23 6.27 30.94
N TYR A 430 13.47 5.24 31.25
CA TYR A 430 12.30 4.88 30.45
C TYR A 430 11.08 5.78 30.76
N SER A 431 10.98 6.35 31.96
CA SER A 431 9.97 7.35 32.29
C SER A 431 10.14 8.62 31.46
N ALA A 432 11.37 9.07 31.22
CA ALA A 432 11.65 10.24 30.39
C ALA A 432 11.26 10.05 28.92
N ILE A 433 11.26 8.80 28.42
CA ILE A 433 10.93 8.46 27.03
C ILE A 433 9.44 8.20 26.87
N ALA A 434 8.81 7.48 27.81
CA ALA A 434 7.39 7.14 27.78
C ALA A 434 6.49 8.35 28.05
N GLY A 435 6.99 9.40 28.70
CA GLY A 435 6.24 10.63 29.05
C GLY A 435 6.20 11.72 27.97
N ASN A 436 6.83 11.47 26.81
CA ASN A 436 6.80 12.33 25.63
C ASN A 436 5.89 11.71 24.56
#